data_807e092639ea0e01a260dadc59e33c2a
#
_entry.id   807e092639ea0e01a260dadc59e33c2a
#
_cell.length_a   1.000
_cell.length_b   1.000
_cell.length_c   1.000
_cell.angle_alpha   90.00
_cell.angle_beta   90.00
_cell.angle_gamma   90.00
#
_symmetry.space_group_name_H-M   'P 1'
#
loop_
_entity.id
_entity.type
_entity.pdbx_description
1 polymer ?
#
loop_
_entity_poly.entity_id
_entity_poly.type
_entity_poly.pdbx_seq_one_letter_code
_entity_poly.pdbx_strand_id
1 'polypeptide(L)'
;IVLNMITGASESDRKELKHKVYVLTAGAPPPSIIFKKMKSLGFEVMHVYGLTETYGHITQCAWNDDWNSLDEDKVNEIKARQGVRYPNTEGVSVIDPESMKPVPRDGKTMGEIMIKGNVVMKGYYKDKDATDKAMKDGWFHSGDLAVMHPDGYIKIQDRSKDIIISGGENISSIEIENTLAKHPS
;
A
#
# COMPACT_ATOMS: atom_id res chain seq x y z
N ILE A 1 1.34 10.86 8.92
CA ILE A 1 1.56 11.91 9.94
C ILE A 1 2.93 11.70 10.60
N VAL A 2 3.21 10.58 11.31
CA VAL A 2 4.44 10.38 12.10
C VAL A 2 5.71 10.53 11.24
N LEU A 3 5.76 9.90 10.06
CA LEU A 3 6.92 10.02 9.17
C LEU A 3 7.17 11.48 8.75
N ASN A 4 6.11 12.24 8.49
CA ASN A 4 6.23 13.66 8.15
C ASN A 4 6.74 14.49 9.33
N MET A 5 6.34 14.17 10.57
CA MET A 5 6.87 14.83 11.77
C MET A 5 8.37 14.54 11.94
N ILE A 6 8.80 13.29 11.74
CA ILE A 6 10.22 12.91 11.82
C ILE A 6 11.03 13.62 10.73
N THR A 7 10.55 13.61 9.49
CA THR A 7 11.27 14.22 8.37
C THR A 7 11.23 15.75 8.37
N GLY A 8 10.25 16.35 9.04
CA GLY A 8 10.10 17.80 9.22
C GLY A 8 10.70 18.36 10.52
N ALA A 9 11.22 17.52 11.41
CA ALA A 9 11.84 17.97 12.64
C ALA A 9 13.08 18.85 12.35
N SER A 10 13.32 19.86 13.18
CA SER A 10 14.51 20.71 13.07
C SER A 10 15.79 19.92 13.34
N GLU A 11 16.94 20.37 12.85
CA GLU A 11 18.22 19.72 13.14
C GLU A 11 18.53 19.70 14.64
N SER A 12 18.12 20.74 15.38
CA SER A 12 18.29 20.84 16.83
C SER A 12 17.51 19.77 17.61
N ASP A 13 16.40 19.30 17.06
CA ASP A 13 15.54 18.28 17.70
C ASP A 13 15.96 16.84 17.34
N ARG A 14 16.88 16.69 16.40
CA ARG A 14 17.36 15.38 15.94
C ARG A 14 18.57 14.95 16.77
N LYS A 15 18.59 13.66 17.08
CA LYS A 15 19.78 13.01 17.63
C LYS A 15 20.35 12.05 16.60
N GLU A 16 21.66 11.98 16.51
CA GLU A 16 22.34 11.00 15.69
C GLU A 16 21.97 9.57 16.14
N LEU A 17 21.54 8.76 15.18
CA LEU A 17 21.23 7.36 15.43
C LEU A 17 22.52 6.55 15.43
N LYS A 18 22.78 5.83 16.53
CA LYS A 18 23.98 4.98 16.66
C LYS A 18 23.92 3.71 15.81
N HIS A 19 22.72 3.34 15.33
CA HIS A 19 22.46 2.18 14.48
C HIS A 19 21.23 2.43 13.62
N LYS A 20 21.11 1.63 12.54
CA LYS A 20 19.95 1.64 11.66
C LYS A 20 18.69 1.28 12.46
N VAL A 21 17.66 2.09 12.31
CA VAL A 21 16.34 1.83 12.91
C VAL A 21 15.37 1.33 11.84
N TYR A 22 14.78 0.15 12.06
CA TYR A 22 13.79 -0.44 11.18
C TYR A 22 12.39 0.02 11.60
N VAL A 23 11.62 0.50 10.63
CA VAL A 23 10.26 1.04 10.83
C VAL A 23 9.29 0.34 9.90
N LEU A 24 8.23 -0.22 10.46
CA LEU A 24 7.06 -0.65 9.69
C LEU A 24 6.06 0.50 9.59
N THR A 25 5.62 0.83 8.39
CA THR A 25 4.58 1.84 8.16
C THR A 25 3.39 1.25 7.45
N ALA A 26 2.20 1.62 7.93
CA ALA A 26 0.91 1.19 7.40
C ALA A 26 -0.08 2.37 7.36
N GLY A 27 -1.25 2.15 6.82
CA GLY A 27 -2.30 3.16 6.64
C GLY A 27 -2.20 3.81 5.26
N ALA A 28 -2.36 5.12 5.17
CA ALA A 28 -2.23 5.83 3.90
C ALA A 28 -0.81 5.66 3.33
N PRO A 29 -0.68 5.35 2.02
CA PRO A 29 0.62 5.18 1.38
C PRO A 29 1.47 6.46 1.51
N PRO A 30 2.69 6.41 2.09
CA PRO A 30 3.54 7.57 2.12
C PRO A 30 4.05 7.90 0.70
N PRO A 31 4.18 9.18 0.33
CA PRO A 31 4.86 9.57 -0.89
C PRO A 31 6.29 9.01 -0.95
N SER A 32 6.76 8.64 -2.15
CA SER A 32 8.10 8.05 -2.35
C SER A 32 9.23 8.90 -1.77
N ILE A 33 9.10 10.22 -1.83
CA ILE A 33 10.07 11.17 -1.27
C ILE A 33 10.28 11.00 0.25
N ILE A 34 9.26 10.54 0.98
CA ILE A 34 9.37 10.31 2.44
C ILE A 34 10.32 9.14 2.74
N PHE A 35 10.32 8.08 1.92
CA PHE A 35 11.27 6.97 2.08
C PHE A 35 12.72 7.45 1.93
N LYS A 36 12.98 8.32 0.94
CA LYS A 36 14.29 8.95 0.74
C LYS A 36 14.72 9.76 1.95
N LYS A 37 13.86 10.66 2.46
CA LYS A 37 14.12 11.47 3.64
C LYS A 37 14.35 10.61 4.89
N MET A 38 13.55 9.58 5.13
CA MET A 38 13.73 8.69 6.28
C MET A 38 15.07 7.94 6.21
N LYS A 39 15.46 7.46 5.01
CA LYS A 39 16.74 6.80 4.80
C LYS A 39 17.91 7.72 5.12
N SER A 40 17.89 8.99 4.71
CA SER A 40 18.95 9.96 5.03
C SER A 40 19.07 10.26 6.53
N LEU A 41 18.01 9.98 7.31
CA LEU A 41 17.98 10.11 8.77
C LEU A 41 18.36 8.80 9.51
N GLY A 42 18.77 7.74 8.79
CA GLY A 42 19.19 6.47 9.39
C GLY A 42 18.06 5.47 9.63
N PHE A 43 16.85 5.73 9.10
CA PHE A 43 15.71 4.82 9.20
C PHE A 43 15.59 3.94 7.94
N GLU A 44 15.34 2.65 8.15
CA GLU A 44 14.93 1.72 7.09
C GLU A 44 13.43 1.47 7.22
N VAL A 45 12.66 1.99 6.27
CA VAL A 45 11.19 1.92 6.30
C VAL A 45 10.72 0.82 5.38
N MET A 46 9.91 -0.09 5.92
CA MET A 46 9.18 -1.11 5.18
C MET A 46 7.70 -0.76 5.14
N HIS A 47 7.12 -0.69 3.96
CA HIS A 47 5.70 -0.47 3.78
C HIS A 47 4.96 -1.80 3.95
N VAL A 48 3.90 -1.79 4.73
CA VAL A 48 2.98 -2.92 4.92
C VAL A 48 1.55 -2.45 4.73
N TYR A 49 0.68 -3.36 4.30
CA TYR A 49 -0.73 -3.07 4.12
C TYR A 49 -1.58 -4.12 4.81
N GLY A 50 -2.64 -3.66 5.40
CA GLY A 50 -3.69 -4.45 6.04
C GLY A 50 -4.77 -3.55 6.60
N LEU A 51 -5.83 -4.17 7.08
CA LEU A 51 -7.04 -3.53 7.56
C LEU A 51 -7.37 -4.07 8.96
N THR A 52 -8.26 -3.40 9.67
CA THR A 52 -8.85 -3.92 10.91
C THR A 52 -9.53 -5.27 10.66
N GLU A 53 -10.17 -5.38 9.52
CA GLU A 53 -10.87 -6.57 9.03
C GLU A 53 -9.95 -7.76 8.73
N THR A 54 -8.65 -7.54 8.66
CA THR A 54 -7.64 -8.58 8.41
C THR A 54 -6.71 -8.83 9.60
N TYR A 55 -7.04 -8.29 10.78
CA TYR A 55 -6.27 -8.47 12.03
C TYR A 55 -4.79 -8.08 11.90
N GLY A 56 -4.50 -7.05 11.13
CA GLY A 56 -3.14 -6.56 10.89
C GLY A 56 -2.73 -6.60 9.42
N HIS A 57 -1.42 -6.60 9.18
CA HIS A 57 -0.92 -6.54 7.81
C HIS A 57 -1.00 -7.88 7.10
N ILE A 58 -1.34 -7.82 5.83
CA ILE A 58 -1.52 -8.97 4.92
C ILE A 58 -0.54 -8.94 3.76
N THR A 59 0.07 -7.80 3.49
CA THR A 59 1.18 -7.67 2.55
C THR A 59 2.32 -6.89 3.17
N GLN A 60 3.52 -7.10 2.63
CA GLN A 60 4.71 -6.33 2.97
C GLN A 60 5.53 -6.07 1.70
N CYS A 61 6.14 -4.90 1.63
CA CYS A 61 7.10 -4.58 0.59
C CYS A 61 8.45 -5.22 0.92
N ALA A 62 8.51 -6.56 0.81
CA ALA A 62 9.74 -7.31 1.02
C ALA A 62 10.81 -6.85 0.02
N TRP A 63 12.03 -6.68 0.49
CA TRP A 63 13.13 -6.24 -0.37
C TRP A 63 13.65 -7.42 -1.22
N ASN A 64 13.95 -7.15 -2.48
CA ASN A 64 14.67 -8.06 -3.36
C ASN A 64 16.06 -7.48 -3.61
N ASP A 65 17.09 -8.28 -3.39
CA ASP A 65 18.50 -7.85 -3.52
C ASP A 65 18.86 -7.42 -4.94
N ASP A 66 18.18 -7.90 -5.96
CA ASP A 66 18.35 -7.45 -7.35
C ASP A 66 18.09 -5.95 -7.53
N TRP A 67 17.30 -5.35 -6.64
CA TRP A 67 16.98 -3.91 -6.68
C TRP A 67 18.08 -3.03 -6.11
N ASN A 68 19.10 -3.60 -5.46
CA ASN A 68 20.24 -2.84 -4.95
C ASN A 68 21.05 -2.13 -6.05
N SER A 69 20.93 -2.58 -7.31
CA SER A 69 21.57 -2.00 -8.48
C SER A 69 20.77 -0.87 -9.15
N LEU A 70 19.53 -0.63 -8.73
CA LEU A 70 18.65 0.39 -9.28
C LEU A 70 19.04 1.79 -8.75
N ASP A 71 18.68 2.82 -9.53
CA ASP A 71 18.79 4.19 -9.07
C ASP A 71 17.90 4.46 -7.85
N GLU A 72 18.25 5.49 -7.07
CA GLU A 72 17.59 5.78 -5.80
C GLU A 72 16.11 6.11 -5.97
N ASP A 73 15.72 6.80 -7.04
CA ASP A 73 14.32 7.17 -7.25
C ASP A 73 13.47 5.93 -7.55
N LYS A 74 14.00 5.00 -8.35
CA LYS A 74 13.37 3.70 -8.62
C LYS A 74 13.20 2.86 -7.37
N VAL A 75 14.26 2.80 -6.53
CA VAL A 75 14.23 2.14 -5.22
C VAL A 75 13.11 2.71 -4.35
N ASN A 76 12.98 4.04 -4.27
CA ASN A 76 11.95 4.69 -3.45
C ASN A 76 10.53 4.47 -4.01
N GLU A 77 10.37 4.41 -5.33
CA GLU A 77 9.09 4.04 -5.97
C GLU A 77 8.66 2.61 -5.61
N ILE A 78 9.62 1.66 -5.61
CA ILE A 78 9.35 0.27 -5.23
C ILE A 78 8.99 0.20 -3.75
N LYS A 79 9.72 0.87 -2.87
CA LYS A 79 9.45 0.91 -1.43
C LYS A 79 8.09 1.50 -1.07
N ALA A 80 7.53 2.35 -1.92
CA ALA A 80 6.19 2.90 -1.75
C ALA A 80 5.06 1.90 -2.08
N ARG A 81 5.35 0.76 -2.70
CA ARG A 81 4.36 -0.28 -2.98
C ARG A 81 3.95 -1.01 -1.70
N GLN A 82 2.78 -1.64 -1.70
CA GLN A 82 2.30 -2.46 -0.59
C GLN A 82 2.91 -3.86 -0.57
N GLY A 83 3.55 -4.24 -1.67
CA GLY A 83 4.38 -5.44 -1.76
C GLY A 83 3.62 -6.72 -2.05
N VAL A 84 4.07 -7.81 -1.44
CA VAL A 84 3.60 -9.17 -1.69
C VAL A 84 2.88 -9.73 -0.47
N ARG A 85 2.09 -10.78 -0.68
CA ARG A 85 1.33 -11.49 0.35
C ARG A 85 2.23 -11.92 1.53
N TYR A 86 1.78 -11.64 2.73
CA TYR A 86 2.43 -12.11 3.96
C TYR A 86 2.12 -13.61 4.21
N PRO A 87 3.06 -14.38 4.78
CA PRO A 87 2.92 -15.85 4.92
C PRO A 87 1.69 -16.33 5.69
N ASN A 88 1.18 -15.55 6.66
CA ASN A 88 0.01 -15.90 7.46
C ASN A 88 -1.34 -15.74 6.72
N THR A 89 -1.35 -15.21 5.50
CA THR A 89 -2.55 -14.95 4.70
C THR A 89 -2.68 -16.03 3.61
N GLU A 90 -3.85 -16.65 3.48
CA GLU A 90 -4.09 -17.71 2.50
C GLU A 90 -4.05 -17.17 1.06
N GLY A 91 -4.73 -16.04 0.80
CA GLY A 91 -4.78 -15.41 -0.51
C GLY A 91 -4.91 -13.90 -0.44
N VAL A 92 -4.13 -13.21 -1.26
CA VAL A 92 -4.27 -11.79 -1.59
C VAL A 92 -4.11 -11.66 -3.09
N SER A 93 -5.06 -11.02 -3.76
CA SER A 93 -5.01 -10.82 -5.20
C SER A 93 -5.66 -9.48 -5.58
N VAL A 94 -5.28 -8.94 -6.72
CA VAL A 94 -5.98 -7.83 -7.35
C VAL A 94 -6.93 -8.44 -8.38
N ILE A 95 -8.23 -8.28 -8.16
CA ILE A 95 -9.30 -8.96 -8.89
C ILE A 95 -10.23 -7.91 -9.50
N ASP A 96 -10.63 -8.12 -10.73
CA ASP A 96 -11.70 -7.36 -11.37
C ASP A 96 -13.04 -7.74 -10.70
N PRO A 97 -13.73 -6.80 -10.04
CA PRO A 97 -14.93 -7.09 -9.26
C PRO A 97 -16.14 -7.52 -10.10
N GLU A 98 -16.13 -7.28 -11.43
CA GLU A 98 -17.22 -7.69 -12.32
C GLU A 98 -17.02 -9.13 -12.80
N SER A 99 -15.84 -9.44 -13.31
CA SER A 99 -15.53 -10.77 -13.86
C SER A 99 -15.05 -11.77 -12.82
N MET A 100 -14.71 -11.33 -11.61
CA MET A 100 -14.10 -12.12 -10.54
C MET A 100 -12.80 -12.83 -10.98
N LYS A 101 -12.08 -12.25 -11.93
CA LYS A 101 -10.80 -12.77 -12.43
C LYS A 101 -9.63 -11.88 -11.97
N PRO A 102 -8.48 -12.47 -11.68
CA PRO A 102 -7.28 -11.68 -11.41
C PRO A 102 -6.95 -10.77 -12.60
N VAL A 103 -6.58 -9.52 -12.31
CA VAL A 103 -6.11 -8.59 -13.33
C VAL A 103 -4.74 -9.02 -13.90
N PRO A 104 -4.38 -8.58 -15.11
CA PRO A 104 -3.04 -8.76 -15.65
C PRO A 104 -1.96 -8.17 -14.72
N ARG A 105 -0.77 -8.79 -14.70
CA ARG A 105 0.38 -8.28 -13.96
C ARG A 105 1.16 -7.27 -14.81
N ASP A 106 0.50 -6.19 -15.20
CA ASP A 106 1.03 -5.17 -16.11
C ASP A 106 1.38 -3.85 -15.40
N GLY A 107 1.03 -3.73 -14.11
CA GLY A 107 1.20 -2.52 -13.32
C GLY A 107 0.29 -1.36 -13.75
N LYS A 108 -0.76 -1.62 -14.51
CA LYS A 108 -1.66 -0.62 -15.10
C LYS A 108 -3.13 -0.97 -14.93
N THR A 109 -3.51 -2.21 -15.19
CA THR A 109 -4.91 -2.66 -15.07
C THR A 109 -5.33 -2.66 -13.61
N MET A 110 -6.31 -1.83 -13.28
CA MET A 110 -6.85 -1.73 -11.93
C MET A 110 -7.83 -2.85 -11.63
N GLY A 111 -7.83 -3.28 -10.38
CA GLY A 111 -8.83 -4.14 -9.77
C GLY A 111 -8.91 -3.87 -8.29
N GLU A 112 -9.76 -4.59 -7.59
CA GLU A 112 -9.92 -4.51 -6.14
C GLU A 112 -8.97 -5.49 -5.45
N ILE A 113 -8.34 -5.09 -4.34
CA ILE A 113 -7.61 -6.01 -3.47
C ILE A 113 -8.62 -6.91 -2.78
N MET A 114 -8.57 -8.20 -3.07
CA MET A 114 -9.40 -9.20 -2.42
C MET A 114 -8.55 -10.15 -1.60
N ILE A 115 -9.09 -10.52 -0.42
CA ILE A 115 -8.32 -11.21 0.63
C ILE A 115 -9.10 -12.42 1.07
N LYS A 116 -8.40 -13.52 1.35
CA LYS A 116 -8.98 -14.69 2.00
C LYS A 116 -8.00 -15.33 2.98
N GLY A 117 -8.55 -16.01 3.95
CA GLY A 117 -7.81 -16.73 4.96
C GLY A 117 -8.35 -16.52 6.37
N ASN A 118 -7.76 -17.23 7.32
CA ASN A 118 -8.18 -17.21 8.73
C ASN A 118 -7.90 -15.89 9.47
N VAL A 119 -7.15 -14.98 8.87
CA VAL A 119 -6.89 -13.64 9.40
C VAL A 119 -8.02 -12.66 9.10
N VAL A 120 -8.92 -13.02 8.17
CA VAL A 120 -10.08 -12.19 7.82
C VAL A 120 -11.14 -12.30 8.90
N MET A 121 -11.74 -11.17 9.27
CA MET A 121 -12.81 -11.10 10.27
C MET A 121 -13.98 -12.01 9.92
N LYS A 122 -14.79 -12.40 10.92
CA LYS A 122 -16.05 -13.12 10.70
C LYS A 122 -17.15 -12.24 10.12
N GLY A 123 -17.08 -10.95 10.32
CA GLY A 123 -18.07 -9.98 9.88
C GLY A 123 -18.13 -8.75 10.78
N TYR A 124 -18.93 -7.77 10.37
CA TYR A 124 -19.23 -6.58 11.14
C TYR A 124 -20.25 -6.87 12.25
N TYR A 125 -20.00 -6.31 13.43
CA TYR A 125 -20.83 -6.60 14.60
C TYR A 125 -22.27 -6.10 14.41
N LYS A 126 -23.24 -7.04 14.48
CA LYS A 126 -24.68 -6.79 14.28
C LYS A 126 -25.04 -6.10 12.95
N ASP A 127 -24.19 -6.20 11.94
CA ASP A 127 -24.45 -5.66 10.60
C ASP A 127 -24.22 -6.77 9.55
N LYS A 128 -25.30 -7.53 9.36
CA LYS A 128 -25.30 -8.64 8.40
C LYS A 128 -25.19 -8.15 6.96
N ASP A 129 -25.86 -7.06 6.63
CA ASP A 129 -25.89 -6.54 5.27
C ASP A 129 -24.51 -6.04 4.82
N ALA A 130 -23.82 -5.29 5.70
CA ALA A 130 -22.43 -4.89 5.41
C ALA A 130 -21.50 -6.11 5.36
N THR A 131 -21.72 -7.12 6.22
CA THR A 131 -20.93 -8.36 6.18
C THR A 131 -21.10 -9.11 4.88
N ASP A 132 -22.34 -9.37 4.46
CA ASP A 132 -22.66 -10.09 3.23
C ASP A 132 -22.12 -9.35 1.99
N LYS A 133 -22.15 -8.02 2.01
CA LYS A 133 -21.57 -7.19 0.95
C LYS A 133 -20.04 -7.29 0.88
N ALA A 134 -19.39 -7.31 2.04
CA ALA A 134 -17.93 -7.37 2.11
C ALA A 134 -17.38 -8.79 1.92
N MET A 135 -18.16 -9.83 2.26
CA MET A 135 -17.77 -11.23 2.16
C MET A 135 -18.53 -11.89 1.02
N LYS A 136 -17.98 -11.80 -0.19
CA LYS A 136 -18.64 -12.30 -1.39
C LYS A 136 -17.72 -13.24 -2.16
N ASP A 137 -18.28 -14.30 -2.77
CA ASP A 137 -17.56 -15.24 -3.63
C ASP A 137 -16.31 -15.88 -2.99
N GLY A 138 -16.33 -16.02 -1.65
CA GLY A 138 -15.22 -16.60 -0.87
C GLY A 138 -14.05 -15.65 -0.63
N TRP A 139 -14.23 -14.36 -0.92
CA TRP A 139 -13.25 -13.31 -0.70
C TRP A 139 -13.81 -12.20 0.19
N PHE A 140 -12.93 -11.57 0.94
CA PHE A 140 -13.18 -10.28 1.55
C PHE A 140 -12.81 -9.18 0.55
N HIS A 141 -13.77 -8.33 0.26
CA HIS A 141 -13.66 -7.16 -0.61
C HIS A 141 -13.19 -5.96 0.21
N SER A 142 -11.96 -5.52 -0.03
CA SER A 142 -11.35 -4.45 0.78
C SER A 142 -11.88 -3.05 0.46
N GLY A 143 -12.40 -2.86 -0.73
CA GLY A 143 -12.74 -1.54 -1.27
C GLY A 143 -11.50 -0.73 -1.71
N ASP A 144 -10.29 -1.29 -1.64
CA ASP A 144 -9.06 -0.63 -2.07
C ASP A 144 -8.70 -1.07 -3.50
N LEU A 145 -8.57 -0.10 -4.41
CA LEU A 145 -8.20 -0.31 -5.80
C LEU A 145 -6.67 -0.33 -5.95
N ALA A 146 -6.19 -1.27 -6.72
CA ALA A 146 -4.76 -1.49 -6.89
C ALA A 146 -4.43 -2.01 -8.29
N VAL A 147 -3.13 -2.02 -8.60
CA VAL A 147 -2.57 -2.71 -9.75
C VAL A 147 -1.60 -3.80 -9.28
N MET A 148 -1.45 -4.84 -10.09
CA MET A 148 -0.46 -5.90 -9.86
C MET A 148 0.72 -5.71 -10.82
N HIS A 149 1.92 -5.55 -10.28
CA HIS A 149 3.14 -5.46 -11.09
C HIS A 149 3.61 -6.83 -11.61
N PRO A 150 4.46 -6.87 -12.66
CA PRO A 150 5.00 -8.13 -13.20
C PRO A 150 5.73 -8.99 -12.17
N ASP A 151 6.37 -8.36 -11.20
CA ASP A 151 7.08 -8.99 -10.08
C ASP A 151 6.15 -9.49 -8.96
N GLY A 152 4.83 -9.32 -9.13
CA GLY A 152 3.81 -9.75 -8.16
C GLY A 152 3.57 -8.75 -7.03
N TYR A 153 4.22 -7.59 -7.04
CA TYR A 153 4.01 -6.55 -6.04
C TYR A 153 2.75 -5.75 -6.31
N ILE A 154 1.96 -5.57 -5.28
CA ILE A 154 0.73 -4.77 -5.32
C ILE A 154 1.07 -3.31 -5.09
N LYS A 155 0.45 -2.41 -5.86
CA LYS A 155 0.47 -0.97 -5.62
C LYS A 155 -0.95 -0.44 -5.55
N ILE A 156 -1.35 0.08 -4.40
CA ILE A 156 -2.64 0.76 -4.21
C ILE A 156 -2.67 2.03 -5.04
N GLN A 157 -3.77 2.24 -5.71
CA GLN A 157 -4.03 3.43 -6.52
C GLN A 157 -5.02 4.37 -5.83
N ASP A 158 -6.09 3.81 -5.22
CA ASP A 158 -7.07 4.60 -4.49
C ASP A 158 -8.04 3.69 -3.70
N ARG A 159 -9.00 4.29 -3.02
CA ARG A 159 -10.21 3.62 -2.58
C ARG A 159 -11.30 3.73 -3.63
N SER A 160 -12.11 2.70 -3.76
CA SER A 160 -13.20 2.67 -4.76
C SER A 160 -14.20 3.83 -4.62
N LYS A 161 -14.35 4.36 -3.39
CA LYS A 161 -15.23 5.50 -3.07
C LYS A 161 -14.55 6.87 -3.22
N ASP A 162 -13.23 6.92 -3.29
CA ASP A 162 -12.44 8.15 -3.28
C ASP A 162 -11.85 8.47 -4.66
N ILE A 163 -11.94 7.52 -5.60
CA ILE A 163 -11.45 7.71 -6.97
C ILE A 163 -12.21 8.83 -7.68
N ILE A 164 -11.46 9.72 -8.33
CA ILE A 164 -12.03 10.85 -9.06
C ILE A 164 -12.38 10.40 -10.47
N ILE A 165 -13.62 10.60 -10.88
CA ILE A 165 -14.05 10.30 -12.26
C ILE A 165 -14.17 11.63 -13.00
N SER A 166 -13.36 11.83 -14.05
CA SER A 166 -13.39 13.02 -14.88
C SER A 166 -13.31 12.65 -16.36
N GLY A 167 -14.32 13.05 -17.13
CA GLY A 167 -14.38 12.77 -18.56
C GLY A 167 -14.44 11.27 -18.92
N GLY A 168 -14.86 10.41 -17.99
CA GLY A 168 -14.86 8.96 -18.16
C GLY A 168 -13.56 8.27 -17.78
N GLU A 169 -12.57 9.03 -17.32
CA GLU A 169 -11.28 8.50 -16.83
C GLU A 169 -11.26 8.43 -15.31
N ASN A 170 -10.66 7.36 -14.78
CA ASN A 170 -10.41 7.19 -13.35
C ASN A 170 -9.08 7.84 -12.96
N ILE A 171 -9.13 8.87 -12.12
CA ILE A 171 -7.96 9.60 -11.64
C ILE A 171 -7.74 9.25 -10.18
N SER A 172 -6.56 8.74 -9.87
CA SER A 172 -6.16 8.42 -8.50
C SER A 172 -5.87 9.68 -7.69
N SER A 173 -6.53 9.83 -6.54
CA SER A 173 -6.24 10.90 -5.58
C SER A 173 -4.81 10.79 -5.05
N ILE A 174 -4.32 9.57 -4.83
CA ILE A 174 -2.95 9.27 -4.39
C ILE A 174 -1.91 9.71 -5.43
N GLU A 175 -2.20 9.58 -6.73
CA GLU A 175 -1.30 10.02 -7.80
C GLU A 175 -1.18 11.57 -7.81
N ILE A 176 -2.29 12.27 -7.61
CA ILE A 176 -2.31 13.72 -7.46
C ILE A 176 -1.51 14.14 -6.24
N GLU A 177 -1.74 13.53 -5.08
CA GLU A 177 -1.00 13.81 -3.83
C GLU A 177 0.51 13.57 -4.00
N ASN A 178 0.91 12.46 -4.64
CA ASN A 178 2.31 12.16 -4.94
C ASN A 178 2.96 13.21 -5.85
N THR A 179 2.21 13.74 -6.81
CA THR A 179 2.67 14.78 -7.73
C THR A 179 2.84 16.11 -6.99
N LEU A 180 1.86 16.48 -6.17
CA LEU A 180 1.92 17.70 -5.34
C LEU A 180 3.07 17.61 -4.30
N ALA A 181 3.28 16.45 -3.68
CA ALA A 181 4.35 16.26 -2.70
C ALA A 181 5.77 16.39 -3.28
N LYS A 182 5.93 16.32 -4.60
CA LYS A 182 7.20 16.57 -5.30
C LYS A 182 7.44 18.06 -5.61
N HIS A 183 6.42 18.90 -5.43
CA HIS A 183 6.53 20.33 -5.69
C HIS A 183 7.43 20.99 -4.62
N PRO A 184 8.35 21.89 -5.01
CA PRO A 184 9.35 22.46 -4.09
C PRO A 184 8.82 23.57 -3.14
N SER A 185 7.52 23.95 -3.25
CA SER A 185 6.90 24.99 -2.40
C SER A 185 6.11 24.42 -1.24
#